data_3ac53acfa8bd64f18ca947bac6c0acc9
#
_entry.id   3ac53acfa8bd64f18ca947bac6c0acc9
#
_cell.length_a   1.000
_cell.length_b   1.000
_cell.length_c   1.000
_cell.angle_alpha   90.00
_cell.angle_beta   90.00
_cell.angle_gamma   90.00
#
_symmetry.space_group_name_H-M   'P 1'
#
loop_
_entity.id
_entity.type
_entity.pdbx_description
1 polymer ?
#
loop_
_entity_poly.entity_id
_entity_poly.type
_entity_poly.pdbx_seq_one_letter_code
_entity_poly.pdbx_strand_id
1 'polypeptide(L)'
;KEYAYVRWPNRKAIVASLQELIAFQKDVLPAATPSVYVPPSNILSQEARKIIGEDVPQIRAIASTYMPSDSSLPYIQEFGVAADGMVEAPRIVSGGMVGDTYMRLAAVSELNMHYVSTHFMHPDDLLDEDRGAKEGWETYRKGLEDYLDWLEQSAPSIRMQTGTECAAAVQRFSGLTVSMETTDTGWDLKLGNLTDQGWLMFRASNGTPGNVRGGSLTKLTGNLYLLKATSATVHIERKTGGAA
;
A
#
# COMPACT_ATOMS: atom_id res chain seq x y z
N LYS A 1 -22.35 -20.88 -7.30
CA LYS A 1 -21.78 -21.61 -6.15
C LYS A 1 -22.30 -20.96 -4.88
N GLU A 2 -23.06 -21.70 -4.06
CA GLU A 2 -23.39 -21.23 -2.71
C GLU A 2 -22.15 -21.41 -1.83
N TYR A 3 -21.62 -20.33 -1.32
CA TYR A 3 -20.59 -20.38 -0.30
C TYR A 3 -21.27 -20.59 1.04
N ALA A 4 -21.06 -21.73 1.68
CA ALA A 4 -21.53 -21.97 3.03
C ALA A 4 -20.60 -21.27 4.02
N TYR A 5 -20.96 -20.09 4.49
CA TYR A 5 -20.27 -19.44 5.58
C TYR A 5 -20.69 -20.06 6.89
N VAL A 6 -19.76 -20.69 7.57
CA VAL A 6 -19.98 -21.24 8.90
C VAL A 6 -19.68 -20.13 9.92
N ARG A 7 -20.67 -19.81 10.75
CA ARG A 7 -20.45 -18.90 11.87
C ARG A 7 -19.52 -19.55 12.90
N TRP A 8 -18.50 -18.82 13.29
CA TRP A 8 -17.71 -19.22 14.45
C TRP A 8 -18.58 -19.23 15.71
N PRO A 9 -18.44 -20.24 16.57
CA PRO A 9 -19.34 -20.40 17.73
C PRO A 9 -19.20 -19.27 18.76
N ASN A 10 -18.03 -18.67 18.87
CA ASN A 10 -17.76 -17.59 19.82
C ASN A 10 -16.43 -16.88 19.51
N ARG A 11 -16.19 -15.77 20.20
CA ARG A 11 -14.97 -14.95 20.10
C ARG A 11 -13.68 -15.77 20.32
N LYS A 12 -13.66 -16.65 21.32
CA LYS A 12 -12.49 -17.48 21.65
C LYS A 12 -12.09 -18.39 20.49
N ALA A 13 -13.07 -18.95 19.78
CA ALA A 13 -12.81 -19.80 18.61
C ALA A 13 -12.22 -19.01 17.44
N ILE A 14 -12.69 -17.78 17.20
CA ILE A 14 -12.13 -16.89 16.17
C ILE A 14 -10.66 -16.57 16.48
N VAL A 15 -10.38 -16.14 17.71
CA VAL A 15 -9.03 -15.76 18.14
C VAL A 15 -8.07 -16.95 18.06
N ALA A 16 -8.48 -18.12 18.58
CA ALA A 16 -7.66 -19.33 18.54
C ALA A 16 -7.32 -19.73 17.11
N SER A 17 -8.31 -19.73 16.21
CA SER A 17 -8.10 -20.07 14.81
C SER A 17 -7.14 -19.13 14.09
N LEU A 18 -7.24 -17.81 14.31
CA LEU A 18 -6.33 -16.84 13.73
C LEU A 18 -4.90 -16.97 14.32
N GLN A 19 -4.78 -17.22 15.61
CA GLN A 19 -3.48 -17.42 16.24
C GLN A 19 -2.80 -18.71 15.78
N GLU A 20 -3.55 -19.79 15.61
CA GLU A 20 -3.04 -21.04 15.03
C GLU A 20 -2.59 -20.86 13.58
N LEU A 21 -3.35 -20.13 12.78
CA LEU A 21 -2.96 -19.79 11.41
C LEU A 21 -1.66 -18.98 11.37
N ILE A 22 -1.52 -17.96 12.23
CA ILE A 22 -0.31 -17.14 12.32
C ILE A 22 0.89 -17.99 12.76
N ALA A 23 0.70 -18.89 13.72
CA ALA A 23 1.74 -19.82 14.17
C ALA A 23 2.17 -20.74 13.04
N PHE A 24 1.24 -21.33 12.31
CA PHE A 24 1.52 -22.17 11.14
C PHE A 24 2.27 -21.41 10.05
N GLN A 25 1.85 -20.18 9.72
CA GLN A 25 2.56 -19.35 8.75
C GLN A 25 3.99 -19.08 9.17
N LYS A 26 4.22 -18.83 10.45
CA LYS A 26 5.57 -18.60 11.00
C LYS A 26 6.46 -19.84 10.91
N ASP A 27 5.89 -21.04 11.06
CA ASP A 27 6.64 -22.29 10.89
C ASP A 27 7.04 -22.52 9.42
N VAL A 28 6.15 -22.21 8.48
CA VAL A 28 6.39 -22.40 7.04
C VAL A 28 7.24 -21.27 6.45
N LEU A 29 7.05 -20.05 6.92
CA LEU A 29 7.74 -18.83 6.46
C LEU A 29 8.30 -18.06 7.66
N PRO A 30 9.39 -18.51 8.29
CA PRO A 30 9.90 -17.93 9.54
C PRO A 30 10.25 -16.44 9.46
N ALA A 31 10.61 -15.96 8.28
CA ALA A 31 10.95 -14.55 8.06
C ALA A 31 9.71 -13.65 7.89
N ALA A 32 8.52 -14.23 7.71
CA ALA A 32 7.29 -13.48 7.50
C ALA A 32 6.52 -13.31 8.81
N THR A 33 6.18 -12.06 9.15
CA THR A 33 5.23 -11.76 10.21
C THR A 33 3.96 -11.23 9.55
N PRO A 34 2.88 -12.02 9.48
CA PRO A 34 1.64 -11.57 8.87
C PRO A 34 1.08 -10.39 9.65
N SER A 35 0.83 -9.29 8.97
CA SER A 35 0.24 -8.09 9.57
C SER A 35 -0.99 -7.60 8.80
N VAL A 36 -1.26 -8.19 7.65
CA VAL A 36 -2.39 -7.86 6.79
C VAL A 36 -3.38 -9.02 6.78
N TYR A 37 -4.63 -8.74 7.11
CA TYR A 37 -5.72 -9.70 7.01
C TYR A 37 -6.49 -9.47 5.71
N VAL A 38 -6.62 -10.52 4.92
CA VAL A 38 -7.41 -10.52 3.68
C VAL A 38 -8.70 -11.30 3.95
N PRO A 39 -9.86 -10.64 4.04
CA PRO A 39 -11.11 -11.34 4.33
C PRO A 39 -11.49 -12.28 3.19
N PRO A 40 -11.85 -13.53 3.47
CA PRO A 40 -12.40 -14.44 2.47
C PRO A 40 -13.63 -13.82 1.79
N SER A 41 -13.67 -13.88 0.46
CA SER A 41 -14.74 -13.27 -0.36
C SER A 41 -14.99 -11.78 -0.05
N ASN A 42 -14.00 -11.08 0.50
CA ASN A 42 -14.11 -9.69 0.97
C ASN A 42 -15.17 -9.45 2.07
N ILE A 43 -15.62 -10.50 2.72
CA ILE A 43 -16.68 -10.42 3.74
C ILE A 43 -16.05 -10.42 5.13
N LEU A 44 -16.27 -9.35 5.87
CA LEU A 44 -15.86 -9.22 7.26
C LEU A 44 -16.93 -8.47 8.04
N SER A 45 -17.47 -9.10 9.07
CA SER A 45 -18.43 -8.42 9.96
C SER A 45 -17.73 -7.40 10.86
N GLN A 46 -18.45 -6.38 11.29
CA GLN A 46 -17.92 -5.39 12.24
C GLN A 46 -17.46 -6.04 13.55
N GLU A 47 -18.20 -7.08 14.02
CA GLU A 47 -17.81 -7.84 15.21
C GLU A 47 -16.49 -8.60 15.00
N ALA A 48 -16.31 -9.28 13.87
CA ALA A 48 -15.07 -9.97 13.55
C ALA A 48 -13.90 -8.98 13.39
N ARG A 49 -14.11 -7.85 12.76
CA ARG A 49 -13.13 -6.76 12.68
C ARG A 49 -12.69 -6.28 14.06
N LYS A 50 -13.63 -6.04 14.96
CA LYS A 50 -13.34 -5.63 16.33
C LYS A 50 -12.52 -6.68 17.07
N ILE A 51 -12.89 -7.96 16.96
CA ILE A 51 -12.14 -9.07 17.56
C ILE A 51 -10.71 -9.13 17.03
N ILE A 52 -10.50 -8.98 15.73
CA ILE A 52 -9.18 -8.96 15.13
C ILE A 52 -8.35 -7.80 15.72
N GLY A 53 -8.89 -6.60 15.78
CA GLY A 53 -8.19 -5.43 16.28
C GLY A 53 -7.82 -5.51 17.76
N GLU A 54 -8.68 -6.13 18.59
CA GLU A 54 -8.48 -6.21 20.03
C GLU A 54 -7.63 -7.42 20.46
N ASP A 55 -7.83 -8.58 19.84
CA ASP A 55 -7.28 -9.85 20.31
C ASP A 55 -6.17 -10.45 19.44
N VAL A 56 -5.96 -9.89 18.23
CA VAL A 56 -4.93 -10.36 17.30
C VAL A 56 -3.98 -9.21 16.94
N PRO A 57 -3.14 -8.75 17.88
CA PRO A 57 -2.35 -7.54 17.74
C PRO A 57 -1.30 -7.59 16.63
N GLN A 58 -1.03 -8.77 16.07
CA GLN A 58 -0.16 -8.95 14.91
C GLN A 58 -0.79 -8.36 13.65
N ILE A 59 -2.12 -8.42 13.53
CA ILE A 59 -2.85 -7.86 12.38
C ILE A 59 -3.01 -6.36 12.58
N ARG A 60 -2.50 -5.59 11.64
CA ARG A 60 -2.51 -4.11 11.66
C ARG A 60 -3.25 -3.51 10.48
N ALA A 61 -3.50 -4.31 9.45
CA ALA A 61 -4.17 -3.85 8.25
C ALA A 61 -5.21 -4.86 7.78
N ILE A 62 -6.24 -4.36 7.15
CA ILE A 62 -7.29 -5.16 6.51
C ILE A 62 -7.32 -4.80 5.02
N ALA A 63 -7.14 -5.82 4.20
CA ALA A 63 -7.15 -5.66 2.76
C ALA A 63 -8.55 -5.90 2.23
N SER A 64 -9.26 -4.80 1.95
CA SER A 64 -10.62 -4.79 1.41
C SER A 64 -11.66 -5.40 2.36
N THR A 65 -12.47 -4.58 2.93
CA THR A 65 -13.60 -5.02 3.75
C THR A 65 -14.91 -4.88 2.99
N TYR A 66 -15.69 -5.93 3.05
CA TYR A 66 -17.08 -5.95 2.62
C TYR A 66 -17.97 -6.14 3.84
N MET A 67 -18.88 -5.19 4.06
CA MET A 67 -19.77 -5.22 5.23
C MET A 67 -21.17 -5.69 4.80
N PRO A 68 -21.52 -6.98 4.99
CA PRO A 68 -22.80 -7.51 4.53
C PRO A 68 -24.01 -6.87 5.20
N SER A 69 -23.82 -6.28 6.39
CA SER A 69 -24.88 -5.59 7.12
C SER A 69 -25.21 -4.20 6.55
N ASP A 70 -24.36 -3.68 5.68
CA ASP A 70 -24.56 -2.38 5.01
C ASP A 70 -24.27 -2.52 3.52
N SER A 71 -25.33 -2.83 2.78
CA SER A 71 -25.26 -2.98 1.33
C SER A 71 -24.97 -1.67 0.58
N SER A 72 -25.02 -0.53 1.28
CA SER A 72 -24.69 0.79 0.71
C SER A 72 -23.19 1.04 0.66
N LEU A 73 -22.39 0.30 1.43
CA LEU A 73 -20.93 0.42 1.50
C LEU A 73 -20.23 -0.93 1.20
N PRO A 74 -20.33 -1.42 -0.04
CA PRO A 74 -19.84 -2.75 -0.38
C PRO A 74 -18.33 -2.90 -0.24
N TYR A 75 -17.57 -1.80 -0.45
CA TYR A 75 -16.10 -1.79 -0.40
C TYR A 75 -15.58 -0.52 0.24
N ILE A 76 -14.52 -0.69 1.05
CA ILE A 76 -13.65 0.41 1.41
C ILE A 76 -12.59 0.51 0.31
N GLN A 77 -12.53 1.64 -0.38
CA GLN A 77 -11.61 1.91 -1.48
C GLN A 77 -10.64 3.06 -1.18
N GLU A 78 -10.48 3.38 0.09
CA GLU A 78 -9.58 4.43 0.55
C GLU A 78 -8.43 3.84 1.38
N PHE A 79 -7.21 4.23 1.05
CA PHE A 79 -6.05 3.93 1.88
C PHE A 79 -6.01 4.92 3.04
N GLY A 80 -5.93 4.41 4.26
CA GLY A 80 -5.92 5.28 5.42
C GLY A 80 -5.85 4.50 6.73
N VAL A 81 -5.92 5.23 7.82
CA VAL A 81 -6.07 4.66 9.16
C VAL A 81 -7.48 4.92 9.64
N ALA A 82 -8.21 3.85 9.89
CA ALA A 82 -9.57 3.91 10.38
C ALA A 82 -9.63 4.36 11.86
N ALA A 83 -10.82 4.69 12.33
CA ALA A 83 -11.03 5.16 13.70
C ALA A 83 -10.65 4.14 14.78
N ASP A 84 -10.65 2.84 14.44
CA ASP A 84 -10.20 1.75 15.30
C ASP A 84 -8.67 1.52 15.25
N GLY A 85 -7.93 2.33 14.52
CA GLY A 85 -6.48 2.24 14.35
C GLY A 85 -6.01 1.22 13.32
N MET A 86 -6.91 0.47 12.70
CA MET A 86 -6.58 -0.47 11.63
C MET A 86 -6.28 0.29 10.33
N VAL A 87 -5.29 -0.17 9.60
CA VAL A 87 -5.00 0.36 8.27
C VAL A 87 -5.95 -0.27 7.26
N GLU A 88 -6.59 0.56 6.47
CA GLU A 88 -7.34 0.14 5.30
C GLU A 88 -6.38 0.03 4.11
N ALA A 89 -6.32 -1.16 3.53
CA ALA A 89 -5.50 -1.45 2.35
C ALA A 89 -6.37 -2.12 1.27
N PRO A 90 -7.27 -1.38 0.63
CA PRO A 90 -8.21 -1.93 -0.34
C PRO A 90 -7.48 -2.55 -1.53
N ARG A 91 -8.12 -3.54 -2.15
CA ARG A 91 -7.65 -4.26 -3.32
C ARG A 91 -8.39 -3.76 -4.55
N ILE A 92 -7.96 -2.63 -5.10
CA ILE A 92 -8.68 -1.94 -6.18
C ILE A 92 -8.45 -2.64 -7.51
N VAL A 93 -7.19 -3.01 -7.80
CA VAL A 93 -6.85 -3.79 -8.99
C VAL A 93 -6.81 -5.27 -8.62
N SER A 94 -7.47 -6.12 -9.40
CA SER A 94 -7.53 -7.55 -9.14
C SER A 94 -7.60 -8.37 -10.42
N GLY A 95 -7.12 -9.62 -10.33
CA GLY A 95 -7.11 -10.61 -11.40
C GLY A 95 -5.72 -10.91 -11.93
N GLY A 96 -5.57 -12.09 -12.52
CA GLY A 96 -4.30 -12.57 -13.05
C GLY A 96 -4.13 -12.36 -14.54
N MET A 97 -5.22 -12.24 -15.28
CA MET A 97 -5.20 -11.90 -16.71
C MET A 97 -5.11 -10.38 -16.88
N VAL A 98 -3.90 -9.88 -16.71
CA VAL A 98 -3.57 -8.46 -16.61
C VAL A 98 -3.19 -7.88 -17.97
N GLY A 99 -4.11 -7.60 -18.81
CA GLY A 99 -3.74 -7.03 -20.12
C GLY A 99 -4.73 -6.00 -20.64
N ASP A 100 -5.84 -5.85 -19.96
CA ASP A 100 -6.90 -4.99 -20.46
C ASP A 100 -6.70 -3.51 -20.08
N THR A 101 -7.33 -2.67 -20.87
CA THR A 101 -7.30 -1.21 -20.71
C THR A 101 -7.89 -0.76 -19.38
N TYR A 102 -8.89 -1.49 -18.87
CA TYR A 102 -9.54 -1.16 -17.61
C TYR A 102 -8.59 -1.34 -16.43
N MET A 103 -7.86 -2.44 -16.37
CA MET A 103 -6.90 -2.69 -15.28
C MET A 103 -5.77 -1.66 -15.29
N ARG A 104 -5.28 -1.29 -16.46
CA ARG A 104 -4.29 -0.23 -16.61
C ARG A 104 -4.82 1.13 -16.15
N LEU A 105 -6.05 1.47 -16.54
CA LEU A 105 -6.72 2.69 -16.08
C LEU A 105 -6.89 2.67 -14.55
N ALA A 106 -7.33 1.56 -13.97
CA ALA A 106 -7.51 1.41 -12.54
C ALA A 106 -6.17 1.59 -11.80
N ALA A 107 -5.10 0.94 -12.25
CA ALA A 107 -3.77 1.04 -11.63
C ALA A 107 -3.20 2.46 -11.65
N VAL A 108 -3.26 3.18 -12.78
CA VAL A 108 -2.77 4.56 -12.83
C VAL A 108 -3.67 5.52 -12.09
N SER A 109 -4.97 5.27 -12.05
CA SER A 109 -5.91 6.08 -11.25
C SER A 109 -5.62 5.93 -9.77
N GLU A 110 -5.43 4.71 -9.28
CA GLU A 110 -5.06 4.39 -7.91
C GLU A 110 -3.74 5.09 -7.53
N LEU A 111 -2.70 4.96 -8.35
CA LEU A 111 -1.42 5.64 -8.13
C LEU A 111 -1.55 7.16 -8.10
N ASN A 112 -2.37 7.75 -8.96
CA ASN A 112 -2.54 9.20 -8.97
C ASN A 112 -3.36 9.73 -7.80
N MET A 113 -4.33 8.97 -7.31
CA MET A 113 -5.21 9.41 -6.23
C MET A 113 -4.66 9.06 -4.85
N HIS A 114 -3.95 7.95 -4.71
CA HIS A 114 -3.52 7.42 -3.41
C HIS A 114 -2.01 7.30 -3.26
N TYR A 115 -1.23 7.48 -4.34
CA TYR A 115 0.22 7.22 -4.38
C TYR A 115 0.59 5.78 -4.03
N VAL A 116 -0.36 4.87 -4.11
CA VAL A 116 -0.27 3.43 -3.85
C VAL A 116 -1.01 2.71 -4.96
N SER A 117 -0.56 1.54 -5.34
CA SER A 117 -1.32 0.59 -6.13
C SER A 117 -1.25 -0.79 -5.47
N THR A 118 -2.40 -1.42 -5.31
CA THR A 118 -2.50 -2.79 -4.81
C THR A 118 -3.06 -3.67 -5.90
N HIS A 119 -2.37 -4.76 -6.19
CA HIS A 119 -2.84 -5.77 -7.12
C HIS A 119 -3.13 -7.06 -6.37
N PHE A 120 -4.37 -7.52 -6.44
CA PHE A 120 -4.81 -8.77 -5.86
C PHE A 120 -4.95 -9.85 -6.92
N MET A 121 -4.33 -10.99 -6.68
CA MET A 121 -4.45 -12.16 -7.54
C MET A 121 -4.58 -13.44 -6.71
N HIS A 122 -5.23 -14.42 -7.27
CA HIS A 122 -5.34 -15.75 -6.69
C HIS A 122 -4.31 -16.69 -7.33
N PRO A 123 -3.39 -17.27 -6.57
CA PRO A 123 -2.45 -18.26 -7.12
C PRO A 123 -3.13 -19.48 -7.75
N ASP A 124 -4.33 -19.81 -7.29
CA ASP A 124 -5.16 -20.90 -7.79
C ASP A 124 -5.99 -20.56 -9.03
N ASP A 125 -5.88 -19.36 -9.58
CA ASP A 125 -6.51 -18.98 -10.86
C ASP A 125 -6.12 -19.92 -12.00
N LEU A 126 -4.91 -20.49 -11.94
CA LEU A 126 -4.43 -21.50 -12.91
C LEU A 126 -5.09 -22.86 -12.81
N LEU A 127 -5.86 -23.09 -11.76
CA LEU A 127 -6.63 -24.33 -11.54
C LEU A 127 -8.12 -24.16 -11.86
N ASP A 128 -8.55 -22.93 -12.14
CA ASP A 128 -9.94 -22.58 -12.39
C ASP A 128 -10.15 -22.28 -13.89
N GLU A 129 -10.99 -23.09 -14.54
CA GLU A 129 -11.26 -22.99 -15.98
C GLU A 129 -11.91 -21.67 -16.40
N ASP A 130 -12.59 -21.01 -15.47
CA ASP A 130 -13.25 -19.73 -15.72
C ASP A 130 -12.30 -18.53 -15.47
N ARG A 131 -11.10 -18.77 -14.94
CA ARG A 131 -10.14 -17.71 -14.59
C ARG A 131 -8.82 -17.76 -15.35
N GLY A 132 -8.13 -18.87 -15.38
CA GLY A 132 -6.81 -18.91 -16.02
C GLY A 132 -6.31 -20.27 -16.44
N ALA A 133 -7.02 -21.37 -16.07
CA ALA A 133 -6.56 -22.72 -16.39
C ALA A 133 -6.47 -22.99 -17.88
N LYS A 134 -7.36 -22.41 -18.70
CA LYS A 134 -7.36 -22.55 -20.16
C LYS A 134 -6.18 -21.87 -20.83
N GLU A 135 -5.69 -20.79 -20.24
CA GLU A 135 -4.60 -20.00 -20.79
C GLU A 135 -3.22 -20.63 -20.49
N GLY A 136 -3.12 -21.33 -19.40
CA GLY A 136 -1.91 -21.98 -18.94
C GLY A 136 -0.89 -21.02 -18.34
N TRP A 137 0.09 -21.60 -17.65
CA TRP A 137 1.09 -20.88 -16.89
C TRP A 137 1.89 -19.85 -17.70
N GLU A 138 2.36 -20.21 -18.89
CA GLU A 138 3.24 -19.34 -19.67
C GLU A 138 2.52 -18.07 -20.14
N THR A 139 1.26 -18.19 -20.59
CA THR A 139 0.45 -17.03 -20.99
C THR A 139 0.16 -16.13 -19.79
N TYR A 140 -0.21 -16.75 -18.66
CA TYR A 140 -0.51 -16.05 -17.42
C TYR A 140 0.72 -15.28 -16.91
N ARG A 141 1.87 -15.96 -16.81
CA ARG A 141 3.14 -15.37 -16.38
C ARG A 141 3.55 -14.22 -17.29
N LYS A 142 3.51 -14.43 -18.61
CA LYS A 142 3.87 -13.38 -19.57
C LYS A 142 2.96 -12.16 -19.46
N GLY A 143 1.66 -12.38 -19.32
CA GLY A 143 0.70 -11.27 -19.13
C GLY A 143 1.01 -10.44 -17.87
N LEU A 144 1.37 -11.10 -16.77
CA LEU A 144 1.77 -10.43 -15.53
C LEU A 144 3.09 -9.67 -15.69
N GLU A 145 4.10 -10.28 -16.32
CA GLU A 145 5.38 -9.63 -16.61
C GLU A 145 5.17 -8.36 -17.47
N ASP A 146 4.45 -8.48 -18.58
CA ASP A 146 4.15 -7.35 -19.47
C ASP A 146 3.39 -6.21 -18.76
N TYR A 147 2.52 -6.56 -17.81
CA TYR A 147 1.80 -5.58 -17.00
C TYR A 147 2.73 -4.88 -16.00
N LEU A 148 3.59 -5.61 -15.32
CA LEU A 148 4.55 -5.04 -14.36
C LEU A 148 5.56 -4.14 -15.07
N ASP A 149 6.08 -4.55 -16.23
CA ASP A 149 6.97 -3.75 -17.06
C ASP A 149 6.30 -2.44 -17.51
N TRP A 150 5.04 -2.52 -17.91
CA TRP A 150 4.26 -1.34 -18.26
C TRP A 150 4.06 -0.41 -17.06
N LEU A 151 3.79 -0.96 -15.89
CA LEU A 151 3.58 -0.20 -14.65
C LEU A 151 4.86 0.54 -14.24
N GLU A 152 6.01 -0.13 -14.27
CA GLU A 152 7.31 0.45 -13.98
C GLU A 152 7.70 1.54 -14.99
N GLN A 153 7.39 1.35 -16.26
CA GLN A 153 7.59 2.37 -17.29
C GLN A 153 6.69 3.60 -17.11
N SER A 154 5.45 3.36 -16.68
CA SER A 154 4.46 4.42 -16.41
C SER A 154 4.76 5.21 -15.15
N ALA A 155 5.36 4.55 -14.15
CA ALA A 155 5.73 5.12 -12.87
C ALA A 155 7.18 4.73 -12.48
N PRO A 156 8.20 5.34 -13.11
CA PRO A 156 9.60 4.92 -12.96
C PRO A 156 10.16 5.01 -11.53
N SER A 157 9.47 5.70 -10.65
CA SER A 157 9.85 5.84 -9.23
C SER A 157 9.00 4.98 -8.30
N ILE A 158 8.22 4.06 -8.84
CA ILE A 158 7.41 3.14 -8.05
C ILE A 158 8.31 2.26 -7.18
N ARG A 159 7.89 2.03 -5.94
CA ARG A 159 8.59 1.17 -5.00
C ARG A 159 7.75 -0.08 -4.79
N MET A 160 8.30 -1.22 -5.13
CA MET A 160 7.69 -2.51 -4.83
C MET A 160 7.70 -2.73 -3.32
N GLN A 161 6.55 -3.12 -2.76
CA GLN A 161 6.37 -3.29 -1.33
C GLN A 161 5.54 -4.53 -1.04
N THR A 162 5.81 -5.16 0.07
CA THR A 162 4.91 -6.15 0.66
C THR A 162 3.69 -5.46 1.25
N GLY A 163 2.59 -6.20 1.50
CA GLY A 163 1.40 -5.65 2.15
C GLY A 163 1.71 -5.02 3.52
N THR A 164 2.65 -5.59 4.28
CA THR A 164 3.11 -5.04 5.56
C THR A 164 3.81 -3.69 5.39
N GLU A 165 4.69 -3.57 4.41
CA GLU A 165 5.40 -2.32 4.10
C GLU A 165 4.44 -1.25 3.58
N CYS A 166 3.48 -1.65 2.75
CA CYS A 166 2.40 -0.77 2.29
C CYS A 166 1.57 -0.25 3.46
N ALA A 167 1.13 -1.12 4.37
CA ALA A 167 0.39 -0.71 5.57
C ALA A 167 1.20 0.28 6.42
N ALA A 168 2.50 0.03 6.62
CA ALA A 168 3.37 0.95 7.33
C ALA A 168 3.53 2.30 6.60
N ALA A 169 3.58 2.29 5.25
CA ALA A 169 3.63 3.51 4.45
C ALA A 169 2.33 4.33 4.58
N VAL A 170 1.17 3.68 4.60
CA VAL A 170 -0.13 4.33 4.82
C VAL A 170 -0.20 4.97 6.22
N GLN A 171 0.26 4.26 7.25
CA GLN A 171 0.32 4.80 8.61
C GLN A 171 1.22 6.04 8.69
N ARG A 172 2.41 5.98 8.07
CA ARG A 172 3.32 7.12 7.99
C ARG A 172 2.68 8.31 7.29
N PHE A 173 2.08 8.08 6.13
CA PHE A 173 1.39 9.11 5.36
C PHE A 173 0.27 9.79 6.16
N SER A 174 -0.56 9.00 6.82
CA SER A 174 -1.70 9.50 7.61
C SER A 174 -1.28 10.30 8.83
N GLY A 175 -0.13 9.99 9.43
CA GLY A 175 0.36 10.65 10.63
C GLY A 175 1.32 11.81 10.38
N LEU A 176 1.97 11.83 9.21
CA LEU A 176 3.05 12.79 8.93
C LEU A 176 2.49 14.20 8.73
N THR A 177 3.06 15.16 9.44
CA THR A 177 2.82 16.59 9.19
C THR A 177 4.08 17.24 8.64
N VAL A 178 3.93 18.15 7.68
CA VAL A 178 5.05 18.81 7.03
C VAL A 178 4.82 20.32 7.02
N SER A 179 5.83 21.06 7.48
CA SER A 179 5.93 22.50 7.24
C SER A 179 7.22 22.81 6.49
N MET A 180 7.17 23.77 5.60
CA MET A 180 8.34 24.20 4.82
C MET A 180 8.47 25.72 4.85
N GLU A 181 9.69 26.17 5.07
CA GLU A 181 10.09 27.57 4.97
C GLU A 181 11.13 27.72 3.86
N THR A 182 10.95 28.75 3.04
CA THR A 182 11.95 29.12 2.03
C THR A 182 12.84 30.19 2.61
N THR A 183 14.15 29.93 2.61
CA THR A 183 15.18 30.85 3.10
C THR A 183 16.05 31.36 1.95
N ASP A 184 16.96 32.28 2.23
CA ASP A 184 17.93 32.74 1.23
C ASP A 184 18.88 31.63 0.79
N THR A 185 19.16 30.66 1.65
CA THR A 185 20.10 29.57 1.39
C THR A 185 19.42 28.30 0.85
N GLY A 186 18.08 28.20 0.91
CA GLY A 186 17.39 27.00 0.44
C GLY A 186 15.98 26.82 1.02
N TRP A 187 15.68 25.59 1.36
CA TRP A 187 14.38 25.18 1.92
C TRP A 187 14.60 24.38 3.21
N ASP A 188 13.94 24.81 4.26
CA ASP A 188 13.93 24.14 5.55
C ASP A 188 12.58 23.46 5.77
N LEU A 189 12.60 22.14 5.96
CA LEU A 189 11.40 21.34 6.23
C LEU A 189 11.42 20.83 7.66
N LYS A 190 10.26 20.88 8.30
CA LYS A 190 10.01 20.26 9.61
C LYS A 190 8.92 19.20 9.44
N LEU A 191 9.24 17.98 9.86
CA LEU A 191 8.36 16.83 9.76
C LEU A 191 7.91 16.43 11.18
N GLY A 192 6.64 16.64 11.48
CA GLY A 192 6.04 16.14 12.72
C GLY A 192 5.60 14.71 12.56
N ASN A 193 5.68 13.94 13.66
CA ASN A 193 5.32 12.50 13.71
C ASN A 193 6.12 11.60 12.75
N LEU A 194 7.32 12.01 12.39
CA LEU A 194 8.22 11.13 11.63
C LEU A 194 8.68 9.98 12.52
N THR A 195 8.39 8.74 12.13
CA THR A 195 8.77 7.54 12.89
C THR A 195 10.12 6.96 12.45
N ASP A 196 10.31 6.81 11.13
CA ASP A 196 11.52 6.23 10.54
C ASP A 196 11.96 6.98 9.28
N GLN A 197 11.05 7.19 8.36
CA GLN A 197 11.30 7.90 7.10
C GLN A 197 10.01 8.53 6.56
N GLY A 198 10.15 9.62 5.80
CA GLY A 198 9.08 10.26 5.05
C GLY A 198 9.42 10.34 3.58
N TRP A 199 8.43 10.16 2.71
CA TRP A 199 8.58 10.32 1.27
C TRP A 199 7.69 11.45 0.80
N LEU A 200 8.29 12.46 0.17
CA LEU A 200 7.64 13.71 -0.19
C LEU A 200 7.95 14.06 -1.65
N MET A 201 6.95 14.54 -2.36
CA MET A 201 7.17 15.18 -3.67
C MET A 201 7.55 16.64 -3.42
N PHE A 202 8.79 16.99 -3.74
CA PHE A 202 9.33 18.33 -3.57
C PHE A 202 9.43 19.05 -4.92
N ARG A 203 8.76 20.20 -5.03
CA ARG A 203 8.84 21.05 -6.22
C ARG A 203 9.67 22.29 -5.93
N ALA A 204 10.81 22.42 -6.59
CA ALA A 204 11.67 23.57 -6.47
C ALA A 204 11.22 24.70 -7.43
N SER A 205 10.37 25.60 -6.95
CA SER A 205 9.83 26.68 -7.76
C SER A 205 10.85 27.82 -7.98
N ASN A 206 11.76 28.03 -7.00
CA ASN A 206 12.69 29.16 -6.98
C ASN A 206 14.12 28.67 -6.81
N GLY A 207 14.75 28.24 -7.91
CA GLY A 207 16.15 27.80 -7.94
C GLY A 207 16.32 26.31 -8.08
N THR A 208 17.55 25.86 -8.11
CA THR A 208 17.92 24.45 -8.25
C THR A 208 18.39 23.89 -6.92
N PRO A 209 17.88 22.74 -6.49
CA PRO A 209 18.36 22.08 -5.29
C PRO A 209 19.83 21.68 -5.38
N GLY A 210 20.53 21.85 -4.28
CA GLY A 210 21.90 21.40 -4.05
C GLY A 210 21.97 20.22 -3.10
N ASN A 211 22.88 20.34 -2.10
CA ASN A 211 23.03 19.31 -1.08
C ASN A 211 21.81 19.24 -0.16
N VAL A 212 21.58 18.04 0.38
CA VAL A 212 20.48 17.80 1.32
C VAL A 212 21.03 17.28 2.64
N ARG A 213 20.59 17.87 3.74
CA ARG A 213 20.84 17.37 5.09
C ARG A 213 19.53 16.82 5.65
N GLY A 214 19.59 15.69 6.35
CA GLY A 214 18.43 15.03 6.93
C GLY A 214 17.61 14.18 5.95
N GLY A 215 18.16 13.93 4.76
CA GLY A 215 17.51 13.10 3.75
C GLY A 215 18.29 13.00 2.46
N SER A 216 17.64 12.53 1.40
CA SER A 216 18.18 12.47 0.05
C SER A 216 17.13 12.93 -0.97
N LEU A 217 17.59 13.49 -2.09
CA LEU A 217 16.74 14.04 -3.14
C LEU A 217 17.06 13.37 -4.48
N THR A 218 16.05 12.82 -5.12
CA THR A 218 16.14 12.23 -6.45
C THR A 218 15.32 13.06 -7.44
N LYS A 219 15.93 13.50 -8.51
CA LYS A 219 15.23 14.26 -9.56
C LYS A 219 14.28 13.33 -10.32
N LEU A 220 13.02 13.72 -10.45
CA LEU A 220 12.00 13.01 -11.23
C LEU A 220 11.89 13.61 -12.63
N THR A 221 11.41 14.85 -12.72
CA THR A 221 11.25 15.55 -14.00
C THR A 221 11.22 17.05 -13.77
N GLY A 222 11.74 17.84 -14.71
CA GLY A 222 11.72 19.30 -14.61
C GLY A 222 12.29 19.79 -13.26
N ASN A 223 11.44 20.46 -12.49
CA ASN A 223 11.74 20.94 -11.13
C ASN A 223 11.10 20.09 -10.01
N LEU A 224 10.64 18.89 -10.33
CA LEU A 224 10.05 17.95 -9.41
C LEU A 224 11.06 16.91 -8.95
N TYR A 225 11.11 16.67 -7.65
CA TYR A 225 12.02 15.76 -6.99
C TYR A 225 11.27 14.86 -6.01
N LEU A 226 11.79 13.66 -5.78
CA LEU A 226 11.39 12.79 -4.68
C LEU A 226 12.37 12.99 -3.53
N LEU A 227 11.88 13.50 -2.41
CA LEU A 227 12.64 13.65 -1.17
C LEU A 227 12.36 12.43 -0.28
N LYS A 228 13.41 11.71 0.12
CA LYS A 228 13.39 10.77 1.21
C LYS A 228 13.94 11.47 2.44
N ALA A 229 13.07 11.84 3.38
CA ALA A 229 13.45 12.39 4.67
C ALA A 229 13.77 11.27 5.67
N THR A 230 14.88 11.37 6.36
CA THR A 230 15.34 10.45 7.42
C THR A 230 15.56 11.15 8.76
N SER A 231 15.19 12.43 8.82
CA SER A 231 15.25 13.27 10.00
C SER A 231 13.99 14.13 10.07
N ALA A 232 13.57 14.47 11.28
CA ALA A 232 12.46 15.40 11.52
C ALA A 232 12.74 16.82 11.00
N THR A 233 13.99 17.13 10.71
CA THR A 233 14.40 18.38 10.07
C THR A 233 15.22 18.07 8.83
N VAL A 234 14.83 18.67 7.71
CA VAL A 234 15.52 18.54 6.43
C VAL A 234 15.87 19.91 5.91
N HIS A 235 17.12 20.10 5.50
CA HIS A 235 17.56 21.29 4.79
C HIS A 235 17.98 20.92 3.36
N ILE A 236 17.42 21.60 2.38
CA ILE A 236 17.79 21.47 0.97
C ILE A 236 18.44 22.78 0.55
N GLU A 237 19.74 22.72 0.26
CA GLU A 237 20.46 23.92 -0.20
C GLU A 237 19.92 24.38 -1.57
N ARG A 238 19.88 25.69 -1.76
CA ARG A 238 19.66 26.28 -3.07
C ARG A 238 21.01 26.55 -3.73
N LYS A 239 21.24 25.98 -4.89
CA LYS A 239 22.39 26.37 -5.69
C LYS A 239 22.24 27.81 -6.09
N THR A 240 23.15 28.65 -5.64
CA THR A 240 23.31 29.99 -6.20
C THR A 240 23.75 29.80 -7.65
N GLY A 241 22.93 30.25 -8.60
CA GLY A 241 23.29 30.20 -10.01
C GLY A 241 24.60 30.94 -10.18
N GLY A 242 25.64 30.23 -10.57
CA GLY A 242 26.76 30.87 -11.22
C GLY A 242 26.18 31.54 -12.46
N ALA A 243 26.29 32.84 -12.56
CA ALA A 243 26.02 33.55 -13.80
C ALA A 243 26.85 32.87 -14.88
N ALA A 244 26.17 32.36 -15.94
CA ALA A 244 26.80 31.92 -17.16
C ALA A 244 27.24 33.12 -17.96
#